data_55b35958f57cd13d1d526ebe05231950
#
_entry.id   55b35958f57cd13d1d526ebe05231950
#
_cell.length_a   1.000
_cell.length_b   1.000
_cell.length_c   1.000
_cell.angle_alpha   90.00
_cell.angle_beta   90.00
_cell.angle_gamma   90.00
#
_symmetry.space_group_name_H-M   'P 1'
#
loop_
_entity.id
_entity.type
_entity.pdbx_description
1 polymer ?
#
loop_
_entity_poly.entity_id
_entity_poly.type
_entity_poly.pdbx_seq_one_letter_code
_entity_poly.pdbx_strand_id
1 'polypeptide(L)'
;MSIVTFCGHKDIADTSTVRAAVDAILRCLVAEGADYFLLGGYGGFDSLAAHVVYDLKRDNPQIHSTLVIPYLNRDYDTKLYDDTTYPPLEGVPLKFAISKRNEWMVDQADVVVAYVQHSWGGAAATLRYAESKHKRIIRI
;
A
#
# COMPACT_ATOMS: atom_id res chain seq x y z
N MET A 1 -8.03 -2.49 -15.55
CA MET A 1 -7.31 -1.83 -14.47
C MET A 1 -6.77 -2.88 -13.52
N SER A 2 -5.48 -2.83 -13.20
CA SER A 2 -4.87 -3.76 -12.27
C SER A 2 -4.34 -2.97 -11.07
N ILE A 3 -4.84 -3.31 -9.89
CA ILE A 3 -4.65 -2.55 -8.67
C ILE A 3 -3.69 -3.27 -7.73
N VAL A 4 -2.67 -2.55 -7.28
CA VAL A 4 -1.68 -3.04 -6.32
C VAL A 4 -1.81 -2.25 -5.03
N THR A 5 -1.76 -2.95 -3.89
CA THR A 5 -1.65 -2.31 -2.59
C THR A 5 -0.50 -2.91 -1.78
N PHE A 6 -0.24 -2.35 -0.63
CA PHE A 6 0.92 -2.68 0.18
C PHE A 6 0.54 -2.91 1.62
N CYS A 7 1.23 -3.82 2.30
CA CYS A 7 1.17 -3.88 3.75
C CYS A 7 2.58 -4.19 4.29
N GLY A 8 3.01 -3.45 5.28
CA GLY A 8 4.34 -3.65 5.82
C GLY A 8 4.56 -2.93 7.13
N HIS A 9 5.66 -3.30 7.78
CA HIS A 9 5.99 -2.77 9.09
C HIS A 9 6.37 -1.30 9.05
N LYS A 10 6.10 -0.63 10.14
CA LYS A 10 6.51 0.75 10.38
C LYS A 10 8.04 0.88 10.35
N ASP A 11 8.76 -0.09 10.90
CA ASP A 11 10.22 -0.09 10.97
C ASP A 11 10.81 -1.10 9.99
N ILE A 12 11.83 -0.67 9.25
CA ILE A 12 12.53 -1.48 8.26
C ILE A 12 14.00 -1.59 8.68
N ALA A 13 14.50 -2.83 8.82
CA ALA A 13 15.87 -3.08 9.27
C ALA A 13 16.91 -2.75 8.20
N ASP A 14 16.63 -3.08 6.94
CA ASP A 14 17.55 -2.83 5.81
C ASP A 14 16.77 -2.14 4.68
N THR A 15 16.71 -0.82 4.76
CA THR A 15 15.92 -0.01 3.84
C THR A 15 16.38 -0.16 2.39
N SER A 16 17.68 -0.19 2.12
CA SER A 16 18.17 -0.27 0.75
C SER A 16 17.84 -1.61 0.10
N THR A 17 17.96 -2.72 0.83
CA THR A 17 17.60 -4.04 0.32
C THR A 17 16.09 -4.14 0.07
N VAL A 18 15.27 -3.65 1.00
CA VAL A 18 13.80 -3.66 0.84
C VAL A 18 13.39 -2.78 -0.33
N ARG A 19 13.99 -1.59 -0.46
CA ARG A 19 13.71 -0.69 -1.57
C ARG A 19 14.02 -1.34 -2.92
N ALA A 20 15.16 -2.01 -3.04
CA ALA A 20 15.54 -2.71 -4.27
C ALA A 20 14.54 -3.82 -4.61
N ALA A 21 14.08 -4.56 -3.59
CA ALA A 21 13.08 -5.61 -3.79
C ALA A 21 11.75 -5.04 -4.26
N VAL A 22 11.27 -3.96 -3.64
CA VAL A 22 10.02 -3.30 -4.05
C VAL A 22 10.14 -2.78 -5.47
N ASP A 23 11.25 -2.12 -5.80
CA ASP A 23 11.46 -1.61 -7.16
C ASP A 23 11.37 -2.74 -8.20
N ALA A 24 12.07 -3.84 -7.98
CA ALA A 24 12.05 -4.98 -8.89
C ALA A 24 10.64 -5.58 -9.03
N ILE A 25 9.93 -5.76 -7.92
CA ILE A 25 8.57 -6.30 -7.91
C ILE A 25 7.63 -5.38 -8.69
N LEU A 26 7.67 -4.07 -8.43
CA LEU A 26 6.76 -3.14 -9.08
C LEU A 26 7.05 -3.01 -10.57
N ARG A 27 8.32 -3.07 -11.00
CA ARG A 27 8.66 -3.09 -12.43
C ARG A 27 8.05 -4.30 -13.12
N CYS A 28 8.11 -5.48 -12.50
CA CYS A 28 7.48 -6.68 -13.03
C CYS A 28 5.97 -6.53 -13.10
N LEU A 29 5.33 -6.00 -12.04
CA LEU A 29 3.89 -5.82 -12.02
C LEU A 29 3.41 -4.82 -13.07
N VAL A 30 4.14 -3.72 -13.27
CA VAL A 30 3.83 -2.74 -14.31
C VAL A 30 3.95 -3.39 -15.69
N ALA A 31 4.97 -4.21 -15.91
CA ALA A 31 5.11 -4.96 -17.17
C ALA A 31 3.96 -5.94 -17.40
N GLU A 32 3.35 -6.46 -16.33
CA GLU A 32 2.16 -7.32 -16.41
C GLU A 32 0.86 -6.51 -16.59
N GLY A 33 0.91 -5.19 -16.56
CA GLY A 33 -0.24 -4.33 -16.75
C GLY A 33 -0.78 -3.63 -15.50
N ALA A 34 -0.07 -3.72 -14.36
CA ALA A 34 -0.45 -2.98 -13.17
C ALA A 34 -0.34 -1.47 -13.44
N ASP A 35 -1.42 -0.74 -13.17
CA ASP A 35 -1.51 0.67 -13.50
C ASP A 35 -2.07 1.54 -12.36
N TYR A 36 -2.48 0.93 -11.26
CA TYR A 36 -3.09 1.67 -10.15
C TYR A 36 -2.52 1.20 -8.81
N PHE A 37 -2.07 2.14 -7.98
CA PHE A 37 -1.42 1.84 -6.70
C PHE A 37 -2.14 2.54 -5.56
N LEU A 38 -2.55 1.75 -4.55
CA LEU A 38 -3.20 2.24 -3.35
C LEU A 38 -2.21 2.19 -2.19
N LEU A 39 -2.02 3.32 -1.52
CA LEU A 39 -1.03 3.46 -0.44
C LEU A 39 -1.69 4.07 0.80
N GLY A 40 -1.30 3.56 1.96
CA GLY A 40 -1.87 4.00 3.23
C GLY A 40 -1.15 5.19 3.87
N GLY A 41 0.10 5.45 3.46
CA GLY A 41 0.86 6.60 3.94
C GLY A 41 1.24 6.52 5.42
N TYR A 42 1.32 5.33 6.01
CA TYR A 42 1.61 5.18 7.43
C TYR A 42 2.77 4.22 7.66
N GLY A 43 3.88 4.76 8.17
CA GLY A 43 5.06 3.99 8.54
C GLY A 43 6.09 3.86 7.43
N GLY A 44 7.20 3.20 7.76
CA GLY A 44 8.38 3.15 6.89
C GLY A 44 8.15 2.40 5.59
N PHE A 45 7.47 1.27 5.62
CA PHE A 45 7.25 0.51 4.40
C PHE A 45 6.32 1.25 3.44
N ASP A 46 5.24 1.85 3.95
CA ASP A 46 4.33 2.64 3.10
C ASP A 46 5.07 3.82 2.46
N SER A 47 5.90 4.52 3.21
CA SER A 47 6.70 5.64 2.70
C SER A 47 7.68 5.18 1.62
N LEU A 48 8.36 4.06 1.86
CA LEU A 48 9.30 3.49 0.89
C LEU A 48 8.57 3.10 -0.41
N ALA A 49 7.44 2.43 -0.29
CA ALA A 49 6.63 2.05 -1.45
C ALA A 49 6.16 3.28 -2.24
N ALA A 50 5.72 4.32 -1.54
CA ALA A 50 5.28 5.56 -2.18
C ALA A 50 6.41 6.21 -2.99
N HIS A 51 7.64 6.23 -2.47
CA HIS A 51 8.79 6.78 -3.19
C HIS A 51 9.12 5.95 -4.43
N VAL A 52 9.05 4.62 -4.34
CA VAL A 52 9.30 3.76 -5.49
C VAL A 52 8.26 3.99 -6.58
N VAL A 53 6.98 4.05 -6.23
CA VAL A 53 5.91 4.34 -7.20
C VAL A 53 6.12 5.70 -7.85
N TYR A 54 6.44 6.72 -7.05
CA TYR A 54 6.71 8.07 -7.54
C TYR A 54 7.84 8.07 -8.57
N ASP A 55 8.94 7.37 -8.29
CA ASP A 55 10.08 7.29 -9.20
C ASP A 55 9.74 6.52 -10.48
N LEU A 56 8.98 5.42 -10.37
CA LEU A 56 8.56 4.62 -11.53
C LEU A 56 7.67 5.41 -12.49
N LYS A 57 6.91 6.36 -11.97
CA LYS A 57 5.98 7.13 -12.79
C LYS A 57 6.69 7.95 -13.88
N ARG A 58 7.94 8.34 -13.66
CA ARG A 58 8.72 9.07 -14.67
C ARG A 58 8.85 8.30 -15.98
N ASP A 59 9.09 6.98 -15.89
CA ASP A 59 9.22 6.10 -17.04
C ASP A 59 7.92 5.41 -17.43
N ASN A 60 6.90 5.49 -16.57
CA ASN A 60 5.60 4.84 -16.74
C ASN A 60 4.48 5.83 -16.43
N PRO A 61 4.27 6.85 -17.30
CA PRO A 61 3.32 7.93 -16.98
C PRO A 61 1.86 7.47 -16.91
N GLN A 62 1.58 6.25 -17.36
CA GLN A 62 0.23 5.68 -17.30
C GLN A 62 -0.16 5.19 -15.90
N ILE A 63 0.79 5.02 -14.98
CA ILE A 63 0.45 4.54 -13.64
C ILE A 63 -0.13 5.68 -12.79
N HIS A 64 -1.01 5.31 -11.87
CA HIS A 64 -1.69 6.25 -10.99
C HIS A 64 -1.53 5.81 -9.54
N SER A 65 -1.26 6.75 -8.65
CA SER A 65 -1.12 6.47 -7.21
C SER A 65 -2.15 7.26 -6.40
N THR A 66 -2.75 6.60 -5.43
CA THR A 66 -3.75 7.19 -4.54
C THR A 66 -3.34 6.96 -3.09
N LEU A 67 -3.33 8.05 -2.32
CA LEU A 67 -3.23 7.97 -0.87
C LEU A 67 -4.61 7.71 -0.30
N VAL A 68 -4.79 6.59 0.38
CA VAL A 68 -6.06 6.21 0.99
C VAL A 68 -6.05 6.65 2.44
N ILE A 69 -6.87 7.66 2.77
CA ILE A 69 -6.85 8.30 4.09
C ILE A 69 -7.91 7.73 5.02
N PRO A 70 -7.56 7.45 6.29
CA PRO A 70 -8.53 6.92 7.26
C PRO A 70 -9.33 8.00 7.99
N TYR A 71 -8.89 9.27 7.92
CA TYR A 71 -9.51 10.38 8.63
C TYR A 71 -9.65 11.59 7.70
N LEU A 72 -10.86 12.16 7.64
CA LEU A 72 -11.12 13.33 6.80
C LEU A 72 -10.58 14.64 7.36
N ASN A 73 -10.50 14.75 8.69
CA ASN A 73 -10.18 16.00 9.37
C ASN A 73 -8.72 16.09 9.80
N ARG A 74 -7.82 15.51 9.03
CA ARG A 74 -6.38 15.57 9.28
C ARG A 74 -5.65 16.03 8.04
N ASP A 75 -4.52 16.68 8.23
CA ASP A 75 -3.64 17.08 7.14
C ASP A 75 -2.70 15.92 6.77
N TYR A 76 -2.50 15.74 5.47
CA TYR A 76 -1.62 14.72 4.92
C TYR A 76 -0.64 15.33 3.94
N ASP A 77 0.59 14.82 3.92
CA ASP A 77 1.54 15.15 2.87
C ASP A 77 1.17 14.34 1.62
N THR A 78 0.72 15.04 0.58
CA THR A 78 0.22 14.42 -0.64
C THR A 78 1.18 14.53 -1.82
N LYS A 79 2.42 14.98 -1.59
CA LYS A 79 3.38 15.30 -2.67
C LYS A 79 3.74 14.10 -3.55
N LEU A 80 3.73 12.89 -3.00
CA LEU A 80 4.11 11.69 -3.72
C LEU A 80 2.96 11.03 -4.47
N TYR A 81 1.73 11.53 -4.31
CA TYR A 81 0.53 10.86 -4.80
C TYR A 81 -0.19 11.71 -5.82
N ASP A 82 -0.91 11.06 -6.74
CA ASP A 82 -1.72 11.78 -7.73
C ASP A 82 -3.00 12.33 -7.13
N ASP A 83 -3.61 11.59 -6.19
CA ASP A 83 -4.82 12.02 -5.51
C ASP A 83 -4.97 11.33 -4.15
N THR A 84 -6.10 11.60 -3.49
CA THR A 84 -6.47 10.98 -2.21
C THR A 84 -7.87 10.40 -2.32
N THR A 85 -8.12 9.36 -1.52
CA THR A 85 -9.44 8.74 -1.41
C THR A 85 -9.75 8.47 0.06
N TYR A 86 -10.98 8.77 0.46
CA TYR A 86 -11.51 8.39 1.76
C TYR A 86 -12.50 7.23 1.57
N PRO A 87 -12.20 6.03 2.09
CA PRO A 87 -13.13 4.89 2.00
C PRO A 87 -14.42 5.17 2.78
N PRO A 88 -15.49 4.36 2.59
CA PRO A 88 -16.74 4.55 3.34
C PRO A 88 -16.59 4.15 4.80
N LEU A 89 -15.93 5.00 5.60
CA LEU A 89 -15.60 4.76 7.01
C LEU A 89 -16.50 5.54 7.97
N GLU A 90 -17.53 6.20 7.48
CA GLU A 90 -18.46 6.99 8.29
C GLU A 90 -19.10 6.13 9.34
N GLY A 91 -19.33 5.70 10.08
CA GLY A 91 -19.88 4.81 11.09
C GLY A 91 -18.86 3.94 11.77
N VAL A 92 -17.62 3.95 11.30
CA VAL A 92 -16.53 3.18 11.90
C VAL A 92 -15.95 3.95 13.07
N PRO A 93 -15.84 3.34 14.29
CA PRO A 93 -15.16 4.01 15.39
C PRO A 93 -13.74 4.41 15.02
N LEU A 94 -13.31 5.60 15.44
CA LEU A 94 -12.01 6.16 15.04
C LEU A 94 -10.84 5.23 15.34
N LYS A 95 -10.91 4.47 16.43
CA LYS A 95 -9.85 3.53 16.81
C LYS A 95 -9.69 2.36 15.83
N PHE A 96 -10.69 2.11 14.97
CA PHE A 96 -10.66 1.05 13.96
C PHE A 96 -10.47 1.59 12.54
N ALA A 97 -10.37 2.90 12.36
CA ALA A 97 -10.36 3.51 11.05
C ALA A 97 -9.15 3.05 10.20
N ILE A 98 -7.96 3.00 10.79
CA ILE A 98 -6.76 2.55 10.07
C ILE A 98 -6.89 1.09 9.65
N SER A 99 -7.34 0.22 10.56
CA SER A 99 -7.55 -1.20 10.28
C SER A 99 -8.58 -1.41 9.15
N LYS A 100 -9.69 -0.69 9.20
CA LYS A 100 -10.74 -0.77 8.17
C LYS A 100 -10.28 -0.18 6.84
N ARG A 101 -9.50 0.90 6.85
CA ARG A 101 -8.89 1.44 5.65
C ARG A 101 -7.96 0.40 5.00
N ASN A 102 -7.15 -0.29 5.80
CA ASN A 102 -6.27 -1.34 5.29
C ASN A 102 -7.06 -2.48 4.64
N GLU A 103 -8.14 -2.92 5.27
CA GLU A 103 -9.01 -3.95 4.71
C GLU A 103 -9.65 -3.49 3.40
N TRP A 104 -10.09 -2.24 3.34
CA TRP A 104 -10.66 -1.66 2.12
C TRP A 104 -9.64 -1.68 0.97
N MET A 105 -8.38 -1.29 1.24
CA MET A 105 -7.34 -1.33 0.20
C MET A 105 -7.13 -2.75 -0.32
N VAL A 106 -7.10 -3.74 0.57
CA VAL A 106 -6.97 -5.14 0.18
C VAL A 106 -8.16 -5.56 -0.68
N ASP A 107 -9.37 -5.20 -0.27
CA ASP A 107 -10.58 -5.56 -1.03
C ASP A 107 -10.56 -5.00 -2.45
N GLN A 108 -10.02 -3.81 -2.65
CA GLN A 108 -9.92 -3.20 -3.98
C GLN A 108 -8.78 -3.77 -4.82
N ALA A 109 -7.78 -4.36 -4.22
CA ALA A 109 -6.54 -4.74 -4.88
C ALA A 109 -6.65 -6.09 -5.60
N ASP A 110 -5.86 -6.23 -6.67
CA ASP A 110 -5.60 -7.51 -7.33
C ASP A 110 -4.35 -8.16 -6.76
N VAL A 111 -3.38 -7.34 -6.32
CA VAL A 111 -2.10 -7.80 -5.80
C VAL A 111 -1.76 -7.05 -4.51
N VAL A 112 -1.26 -7.77 -3.53
CA VAL A 112 -0.77 -7.20 -2.26
C VAL A 112 0.73 -7.47 -2.16
N VAL A 113 1.52 -6.42 -2.03
CA VAL A 113 2.97 -6.51 -1.78
C VAL A 113 3.20 -6.36 -0.28
N ALA A 114 3.79 -7.37 0.33
CA ALA A 114 3.86 -7.48 1.79
C ALA A 114 5.29 -7.54 2.32
N TYR A 115 5.58 -6.72 3.31
CA TYR A 115 6.81 -6.79 4.11
C TYR A 115 6.41 -7.08 5.56
N VAL A 116 6.28 -8.35 5.90
CA VAL A 116 5.81 -8.81 7.22
C VAL A 116 6.79 -9.84 7.77
N GLN A 117 7.50 -9.47 8.83
CA GLN A 117 8.58 -10.26 9.43
C GLN A 117 8.19 -10.92 10.74
N HIS A 118 7.02 -10.57 11.30
CA HIS A 118 6.52 -11.15 12.55
C HIS A 118 4.99 -11.25 12.52
N SER A 119 4.43 -11.98 13.50
CA SER A 119 3.02 -12.37 13.47
C SER A 119 2.07 -11.42 14.19
N TRP A 120 2.58 -10.31 14.73
CA TRP A 120 1.75 -9.34 15.46
C TRP A 120 1.75 -7.99 14.76
N GLY A 121 0.80 -7.13 15.15
CA GLY A 121 0.68 -5.78 14.66
C GLY A 121 -0.19 -5.63 13.43
N GLY A 122 -0.35 -4.39 12.99
CA GLY A 122 -1.25 -4.03 11.91
C GLY A 122 -0.88 -4.63 10.55
N ALA A 123 0.42 -4.68 10.23
CA ALA A 123 0.87 -5.26 8.96
C ALA A 123 0.56 -6.75 8.89
N ALA A 124 0.82 -7.49 9.98
CA ALA A 124 0.51 -8.92 10.04
C ALA A 124 -1.01 -9.17 9.95
N ALA A 125 -1.81 -8.33 10.61
CA ALA A 125 -3.27 -8.44 10.54
C ALA A 125 -3.78 -8.20 9.11
N THR A 126 -3.22 -7.21 8.42
CA THR A 126 -3.58 -6.91 7.03
C THR A 126 -3.19 -8.05 6.10
N LEU A 127 -2.01 -8.64 6.31
CA LEU A 127 -1.58 -9.81 5.53
C LEU A 127 -2.54 -10.98 5.71
N ARG A 128 -2.94 -11.29 6.96
CA ARG A 128 -3.92 -12.35 7.22
C ARG A 128 -5.25 -12.06 6.53
N TYR A 129 -5.68 -10.81 6.52
CA TYR A 129 -6.90 -10.43 5.82
C TYR A 129 -6.77 -10.69 4.32
N ALA A 130 -5.64 -10.32 3.72
CA ALA A 130 -5.39 -10.55 2.29
C ALA A 130 -5.38 -12.06 1.97
N GLU A 131 -4.78 -12.87 2.84
CA GLU A 131 -4.81 -14.34 2.71
C GLU A 131 -6.23 -14.88 2.74
N SER A 132 -7.05 -14.38 3.68
CA SER A 132 -8.45 -14.81 3.82
C SER A 132 -9.30 -14.45 2.59
N LYS A 133 -8.91 -13.41 1.85
CA LYS A 133 -9.58 -12.97 0.62
C LYS A 133 -9.00 -13.61 -0.63
N HIS A 134 -8.04 -14.52 -0.47
CA HIS A 134 -7.37 -15.23 -1.57
C HIS A 134 -6.74 -14.29 -2.60
N LYS A 135 -6.19 -13.17 -2.14
CA LYS A 135 -5.48 -12.23 -3.01
C LYS A 135 -4.13 -12.79 -3.43
N ARG A 136 -3.65 -12.36 -4.60
CA ARG A 136 -2.26 -12.62 -4.99
C ARG A 136 -1.36 -11.81 -4.07
N ILE A 137 -0.46 -12.49 -3.36
CA ILE A 137 0.43 -11.85 -2.39
C ILE A 137 1.86 -12.07 -2.82
N ILE A 138 2.64 -11.00 -2.88
CA ILE A 138 4.07 -11.05 -3.14
C ILE A 138 4.76 -10.62 -1.86
N ARG A 139 5.50 -11.53 -1.25
CA ARG A 139 6.20 -11.30 0.01
C ARG A 139 7.66 -10.92 -0.22
N ILE A 140 8.10 -9.99 0.59
CA ILE A 140 9.50 -9.56 0.61
C ILE A 140 10.21 -10.23 1.79
#